data_51aab8e250d76e6a1f7cd023c16360d2
#
_entry.id   51aab8e250d76e6a1f7cd023c16360d2
#
_cell.length_a   1.000
_cell.length_b   1.000
_cell.length_c   1.000
_cell.angle_alpha   90.00
_cell.angle_beta   90.00
_cell.angle_gamma   90.00
#
_symmetry.space_group_name_H-M   'P 1'
#
loop_
_entity.id
_entity.type
_entity.pdbx_description
1 polymer ?
#
loop_
_entity_poly.entity_id
_entity_poly.type
_entity_poly.pdbx_seq_one_letter_code
_entity_poly.pdbx_strand_id
1 'polypeptide(L)'
;MSNAYSLARAGRWFLESGIQEPSGGVARFYRSEIQKNRAVSTEITGYTASAFVNLFRLTGDQQYLDRARLAARFLLDHAWDHALQTFPFEHPSPAADIHHHAYFFDCGIIIRGLLAVWLETKEEQLVEIASRAAHGMVKDFHTGTDYHPILQLPGKEPLERTGQWSRTSSCYQLKSGLAWHDVAEITGDAALEAAYLEMVAFAVSTHHGFPEGAADSYRRMDRLHPYCYFLEGLTPMLHRADCADAYRIAQAEVARHLRELAPSFVRADVYAQLLRARIYGAGVIPVDRAAAADEAAALAEFQTASDDPRIDGGFVFGRRDGQLSPHVNPVSTAFALQALEMWRGFQSGIAPPCLQLLI
;
A
#
# COMPACT_ATOMS: atom_id res chain seq x y z
N MET A 1 21.61 -9.37 20.71
CA MET A 1 20.31 -10.04 20.86
C MET A 1 19.46 -9.59 19.69
N SER A 2 19.02 -10.50 18.82
CA SER A 2 18.10 -10.19 17.72
C SER A 2 16.82 -9.62 18.34
N ASN A 3 16.43 -8.37 18.01
CA ASN A 3 15.15 -7.81 18.41
C ASN A 3 14.05 -8.65 17.72
N ALA A 4 13.43 -9.55 18.47
CA ALA A 4 12.29 -10.29 17.94
C ALA A 4 11.15 -9.31 17.66
N TYR A 5 10.53 -9.42 16.49
CA TYR A 5 9.35 -8.66 16.11
C TYR A 5 8.24 -8.79 17.16
N SER A 6 7.56 -7.69 17.43
CA SER A 6 6.43 -7.61 18.36
C SER A 6 5.24 -6.89 17.74
N LEU A 7 4.15 -7.65 17.50
CA LEU A 7 2.86 -7.11 17.07
C LEU A 7 2.33 -6.05 18.04
N ALA A 8 2.42 -6.34 19.36
CA ALA A 8 1.94 -5.43 20.39
C ALA A 8 2.66 -4.07 20.38
N ARG A 9 3.98 -4.06 20.08
CA ARG A 9 4.73 -2.80 19.95
C ARG A 9 4.33 -2.04 18.68
N ALA A 10 4.17 -2.73 17.55
CA ALA A 10 3.71 -2.09 16.31
C ALA A 10 2.29 -1.51 16.47
N GLY A 11 1.39 -2.24 17.12
CA GLY A 11 0.04 -1.76 17.41
C GLY A 11 0.05 -0.53 18.34
N ARG A 12 0.84 -0.55 19.42
CA ARG A 12 0.97 0.63 20.30
C ARG A 12 1.53 1.83 19.57
N TRP A 13 2.51 1.64 18.68
CA TRP A 13 3.04 2.74 17.87
C TRP A 13 1.94 3.45 17.09
N PHE A 14 1.04 2.72 16.45
CA PHE A 14 -0.09 3.33 15.75
C PHE A 14 -1.05 4.10 16.67
N LEU A 15 -1.23 3.67 17.93
CA LEU A 15 -2.13 4.31 18.89
C LEU A 15 -1.50 5.54 19.59
N GLU A 16 -0.19 5.47 19.90
CA GLU A 16 0.45 6.37 20.86
C GLU A 16 1.48 7.32 20.26
N SER A 17 2.01 7.03 19.04
CA SER A 17 3.07 7.85 18.44
C SER A 17 2.62 9.24 17.99
N GLY A 18 1.32 9.50 17.90
CA GLY A 18 0.79 10.73 17.32
C GLY A 18 0.93 10.79 15.79
N ILE A 19 1.17 9.65 15.11
CA ILE A 19 1.23 9.58 13.66
C ILE A 19 -0.16 9.80 13.03
N GLN A 20 -1.22 9.33 13.69
CA GLN A 20 -2.60 9.73 13.38
C GLN A 20 -2.92 10.98 14.19
N GLU A 21 -3.28 12.05 13.51
CA GLU A 21 -3.66 13.32 14.11
C GLU A 21 -5.06 13.26 14.73
N PRO A 22 -5.43 14.18 15.63
CA PRO A 22 -6.76 14.23 16.23
C PRO A 22 -7.90 14.36 15.22
N SER A 23 -7.64 14.92 14.02
CA SER A 23 -8.57 14.98 12.90
C SER A 23 -8.89 13.61 12.30
N GLY A 24 -8.06 12.60 12.55
CA GLY A 24 -8.12 11.28 11.93
C GLY A 24 -7.15 11.10 10.77
N GLY A 25 -6.65 12.18 10.20
CA GLY A 25 -5.64 12.14 9.15
C GLY A 25 -4.31 11.57 9.64
N VAL A 26 -3.55 10.93 8.76
CA VAL A 26 -2.29 10.29 9.12
C VAL A 26 -1.13 10.97 8.40
N ALA A 27 -0.11 11.33 9.17
CA ALA A 27 1.09 11.93 8.63
C ALA A 27 1.87 10.93 7.75
N ARG A 28 2.52 11.43 6.69
CA ARG A 28 3.27 10.58 5.75
C ARG A 28 4.36 9.75 6.42
N PHE A 29 5.08 10.35 7.35
CA PHE A 29 6.09 9.70 8.19
C PHE A 29 6.55 10.66 9.29
N TYR A 30 7.15 10.07 10.34
CA TYR A 30 7.83 10.82 11.40
C TYR A 30 9.32 10.92 11.08
N ARG A 31 9.89 12.12 11.21
CA ARG A 31 11.33 12.40 11.06
C ARG A 31 11.97 12.52 12.44
N SER A 32 12.73 11.49 12.82
CA SER A 32 13.34 11.44 14.16
C SER A 32 14.43 12.49 14.34
N GLU A 33 15.18 12.84 13.29
CA GLU A 33 16.26 13.81 13.34
C GLU A 33 15.79 15.26 13.58
N ILE A 34 14.56 15.59 13.25
CA ILE A 34 13.95 16.90 13.50
C ILE A 34 12.69 16.82 14.39
N GLN A 35 12.38 15.63 14.89
CA GLN A 35 11.27 15.34 15.78
C GLN A 35 9.91 15.87 15.29
N LYS A 36 9.61 15.72 14.01
CA LYS A 36 8.38 16.22 13.38
C LYS A 36 7.74 15.21 12.44
N ASN A 37 6.40 15.17 12.49
CA ASN A 37 5.60 14.55 11.45
C ASN A 37 5.67 15.39 10.16
N ARG A 38 5.62 14.71 9.02
CA ARG A 38 5.34 15.36 7.72
C ARG A 38 3.84 15.62 7.60
N ALA A 39 3.46 16.38 6.57
CA ALA A 39 2.06 16.67 6.29
C ALA A 39 1.20 15.40 6.23
N VAL A 40 -0.07 15.53 6.56
CA VAL A 40 -1.06 14.47 6.40
C VAL A 40 -1.20 14.13 4.92
N SER A 41 -1.19 12.83 4.61
CA SER A 41 -1.46 12.30 3.28
C SER A 41 -2.75 11.49 3.30
N THR A 42 -3.57 11.71 2.29
CA THR A 42 -4.85 11.00 2.13
C THR A 42 -4.62 9.53 1.81
N GLU A 43 -3.62 9.20 0.98
CA GLU A 43 -3.18 7.83 0.70
C GLU A 43 -2.73 7.11 1.97
N ILE A 44 -1.83 7.72 2.75
CA ILE A 44 -1.31 7.12 3.99
C ILE A 44 -2.43 6.92 5.01
N THR A 45 -3.42 7.81 5.00
CA THR A 45 -4.63 7.65 5.83
C THR A 45 -5.43 6.43 5.38
N GLY A 46 -5.58 6.19 4.07
CA GLY A 46 -6.23 5.00 3.51
C GLY A 46 -5.52 3.70 3.90
N TYR A 47 -4.18 3.64 3.73
CA TYR A 47 -3.39 2.50 4.20
C TYR A 47 -3.51 2.26 5.69
N THR A 48 -3.51 3.32 6.49
CA THR A 48 -3.58 3.21 7.95
C THR A 48 -4.98 2.78 8.41
N ALA A 49 -6.05 3.18 7.71
CA ALA A 49 -7.40 2.65 7.96
C ALA A 49 -7.43 1.13 7.80
N SER A 50 -6.87 0.59 6.70
CA SER A 50 -6.72 -0.86 6.50
C SER A 50 -5.84 -1.51 7.57
N ALA A 51 -4.75 -0.86 7.99
CA ALA A 51 -3.87 -1.37 9.04
C ALA A 51 -4.58 -1.48 10.40
N PHE A 52 -5.38 -0.50 10.77
CA PHE A 52 -6.18 -0.55 11.98
C PHE A 52 -7.23 -1.66 11.94
N VAL A 53 -7.90 -1.87 10.81
CA VAL A 53 -8.83 -3.01 10.64
C VAL A 53 -8.07 -4.34 10.78
N ASN A 54 -6.90 -4.47 10.19
CA ASN A 54 -6.08 -5.67 10.34
C ASN A 54 -5.66 -5.90 11.80
N LEU A 55 -5.26 -4.86 12.53
CA LEU A 55 -4.94 -4.93 13.96
C LEU A 55 -6.16 -5.32 14.80
N PHE A 56 -7.34 -4.74 14.52
CA PHE A 56 -8.58 -5.13 15.17
C PHE A 56 -8.87 -6.62 14.98
N ARG A 57 -8.78 -7.14 13.77
CA ARG A 57 -8.98 -8.56 13.48
C ARG A 57 -7.98 -9.49 14.16
N LEU A 58 -6.73 -9.05 14.29
CA LEU A 58 -5.67 -9.84 14.93
C LEU A 58 -5.79 -9.85 16.46
N THR A 59 -6.29 -8.78 17.07
CA THR A 59 -6.25 -8.58 18.53
C THR A 59 -7.61 -8.59 19.21
N GLY A 60 -8.69 -8.28 18.49
CA GLY A 60 -10.02 -8.03 19.06
C GLY A 60 -10.14 -6.70 19.81
N ASP A 61 -9.10 -5.87 19.85
CA ASP A 61 -9.09 -4.60 20.58
C ASP A 61 -9.86 -3.52 19.82
N GLN A 62 -10.97 -3.07 20.41
CA GLN A 62 -11.89 -2.08 19.85
C GLN A 62 -11.23 -0.74 19.55
N GLN A 63 -10.17 -0.37 20.26
CA GLN A 63 -9.45 0.89 20.01
C GLN A 63 -8.96 0.98 18.55
N TYR A 64 -8.52 -0.13 17.97
CA TYR A 64 -8.10 -0.13 16.56
C TYR A 64 -9.26 0.14 15.60
N LEU A 65 -10.44 -0.43 15.85
CA LEU A 65 -11.60 -0.15 15.00
C LEU A 65 -12.08 1.30 15.13
N ASP A 66 -12.01 1.87 16.34
CA ASP A 66 -12.35 3.27 16.57
C ASP A 66 -11.37 4.21 15.83
N ARG A 67 -10.08 3.87 15.80
CA ARG A 67 -9.07 4.60 15.03
C ARG A 67 -9.25 4.43 13.51
N ALA A 68 -9.67 3.25 13.04
CA ALA A 68 -10.03 3.03 11.65
C ALA A 68 -11.21 3.89 11.21
N ARG A 69 -12.28 3.96 12.04
CA ARG A 69 -13.42 4.86 11.81
C ARG A 69 -13.01 6.33 11.75
N LEU A 70 -12.12 6.75 12.65
CA LEU A 70 -11.63 8.12 12.68
C LEU A 70 -10.87 8.46 11.39
N ALA A 71 -10.03 7.54 10.88
CA ALA A 71 -9.34 7.69 9.59
C ALA A 71 -10.33 7.75 8.42
N ALA A 72 -11.34 6.87 8.40
CA ALA A 72 -12.37 6.87 7.37
C ALA A 72 -13.19 8.18 7.38
N ARG A 73 -13.59 8.69 8.54
CA ARG A 73 -14.27 10.00 8.66
C ARG A 73 -13.41 11.13 8.15
N PHE A 74 -12.12 11.16 8.47
CA PHE A 74 -11.22 12.17 7.90
C PHE A 74 -11.25 12.13 6.36
N LEU A 75 -11.22 10.95 5.76
CA LEU A 75 -11.28 10.80 4.31
C LEU A 75 -12.61 11.28 3.73
N LEU A 76 -13.73 11.02 4.40
CA LEU A 76 -15.07 11.46 3.95
C LEU A 76 -15.30 12.96 4.14
N ASP A 77 -14.96 13.49 5.33
CA ASP A 77 -15.39 14.83 5.76
C ASP A 77 -14.39 15.91 5.35
N HIS A 78 -13.10 15.56 5.19
CA HIS A 78 -12.04 16.54 4.95
C HIS A 78 -11.28 16.33 3.64
N ALA A 79 -11.17 15.09 3.15
CA ALA A 79 -10.36 14.78 1.97
C ALA A 79 -11.20 14.61 0.69
N TRP A 80 -12.44 14.09 0.79
CA TRP A 80 -13.29 13.89 -0.36
C TRP A 80 -13.75 15.21 -0.96
N ASP A 81 -13.44 15.45 -2.23
CA ASP A 81 -13.97 16.59 -2.97
C ASP A 81 -15.29 16.21 -3.67
N HIS A 82 -16.40 16.67 -3.12
CA HIS A 82 -17.74 16.40 -3.64
C HIS A 82 -18.01 16.96 -5.04
N ALA A 83 -17.37 18.07 -5.41
CA ALA A 83 -17.53 18.68 -6.74
C ALA A 83 -16.70 17.95 -7.79
N LEU A 84 -15.46 17.60 -7.43
CA LEU A 84 -14.52 16.93 -8.33
C LEU A 84 -14.66 15.41 -8.32
N GLN A 85 -15.34 14.81 -7.33
CA GLN A 85 -15.50 13.35 -7.19
C GLN A 85 -14.14 12.62 -7.15
N THR A 86 -13.20 13.15 -6.36
CA THR A 86 -11.84 12.61 -6.24
C THR A 86 -11.24 12.97 -4.89
N PHE A 87 -10.10 12.37 -4.59
CA PHE A 87 -9.29 12.65 -3.39
C PHE A 87 -8.02 13.40 -3.78
N PRO A 88 -7.77 14.63 -3.29
CA PRO A 88 -6.48 15.28 -3.40
C PRO A 88 -5.40 14.52 -2.63
N PHE A 89 -4.15 14.60 -3.10
CA PHE A 89 -2.98 13.89 -2.54
C PHE A 89 -2.67 14.25 -1.08
N GLU A 90 -2.70 15.54 -0.75
CA GLU A 90 -2.45 16.02 0.62
C GLU A 90 -3.66 16.80 1.13
N HIS A 91 -3.87 16.71 2.44
CA HIS A 91 -4.86 17.57 3.10
C HIS A 91 -4.28 18.98 3.16
N PRO A 92 -5.03 20.01 2.71
CA PRO A 92 -4.55 21.37 2.68
C PRO A 92 -4.13 21.84 4.06
N SER A 93 -2.83 22.09 4.23
CA SER A 93 -2.33 22.86 5.37
C SER A 93 -2.28 24.33 4.98
N PRO A 94 -2.76 25.27 5.83
CA PRO A 94 -2.72 26.71 5.52
C PRO A 94 -1.33 27.29 5.19
N ALA A 95 -0.27 26.53 5.44
CA ALA A 95 1.13 26.94 5.30
C ALA A 95 1.86 26.32 4.11
N ALA A 96 1.20 25.53 3.25
CA ALA A 96 1.85 24.88 2.12
C ALA A 96 1.40 25.52 0.79
N ASP A 97 2.36 25.82 -0.09
CA ASP A 97 2.08 26.00 -1.54
C ASP A 97 1.56 24.65 -2.06
N ILE A 98 0.25 24.55 -2.17
CA ILE A 98 -0.41 23.28 -2.41
C ILE A 98 -0.57 23.12 -3.90
N HIS A 99 0.21 22.21 -4.46
CA HIS A 99 -0.12 21.62 -5.73
C HIS A 99 -1.27 20.64 -5.52
N HIS A 100 -2.48 21.08 -5.88
CA HIS A 100 -3.66 20.22 -5.84
C HIS A 100 -3.56 19.17 -6.95
N HIS A 101 -3.08 17.98 -6.59
CA HIS A 101 -3.02 16.86 -7.50
C HIS A 101 -3.92 15.73 -6.99
N ALA A 102 -4.53 15.00 -7.93
CA ALA A 102 -5.08 13.68 -7.67
C ALA A 102 -4.17 12.63 -8.32
N TYR A 103 -3.78 11.63 -7.54
CA TYR A 103 -3.01 10.50 -8.03
C TYR A 103 -3.93 9.31 -8.24
N PHE A 104 -3.83 8.67 -9.40
CA PHE A 104 -4.54 7.43 -9.68
C PHE A 104 -4.30 6.40 -8.59
N PHE A 105 -3.01 6.25 -8.21
CA PHE A 105 -2.61 5.29 -7.21
C PHE A 105 -3.27 5.56 -5.84
N ASP A 106 -3.21 6.80 -5.38
CA ASP A 106 -3.72 7.20 -4.06
C ASP A 106 -5.24 7.00 -3.96
N CYS A 107 -5.99 7.36 -5.01
CA CYS A 107 -7.44 7.16 -5.04
C CYS A 107 -7.81 5.68 -4.83
N GLY A 108 -7.12 4.75 -5.50
CA GLY A 108 -7.38 3.32 -5.32
C GLY A 108 -7.07 2.84 -3.90
N ILE A 109 -5.99 3.31 -3.29
CA ILE A 109 -5.63 2.97 -1.91
C ILE A 109 -6.65 3.51 -0.91
N ILE A 110 -7.11 4.74 -1.11
CA ILE A 110 -8.14 5.36 -0.26
C ILE A 110 -9.44 4.57 -0.33
N ILE A 111 -9.91 4.23 -1.53
CA ILE A 111 -11.10 3.40 -1.74
C ILE A 111 -10.99 2.10 -0.96
N ARG A 112 -9.88 1.39 -1.08
CA ARG A 112 -9.66 0.13 -0.36
C ARG A 112 -9.63 0.32 1.15
N GLY A 113 -9.05 1.42 1.65
CA GLY A 113 -9.10 1.80 3.06
C GLY A 113 -10.53 2.00 3.58
N LEU A 114 -11.38 2.69 2.80
CA LEU A 114 -12.80 2.86 3.13
C LEU A 114 -13.55 1.52 3.14
N LEU A 115 -13.31 0.66 2.15
CA LEU A 115 -13.93 -0.66 2.07
C LEU A 115 -13.48 -1.59 3.20
N ALA A 116 -12.21 -1.53 3.62
CA ALA A 116 -11.73 -2.29 4.78
C ALA A 116 -12.51 -1.91 6.05
N VAL A 117 -12.74 -0.62 6.29
CA VAL A 117 -13.55 -0.15 7.43
C VAL A 117 -15.01 -0.57 7.27
N TRP A 118 -15.57 -0.48 6.06
CA TRP A 118 -16.94 -0.95 5.79
C TRP A 118 -17.12 -2.45 6.09
N LEU A 119 -16.14 -3.29 5.81
CA LEU A 119 -16.22 -4.71 6.11
C LEU A 119 -16.53 -4.99 7.59
N GLU A 120 -16.07 -4.13 8.50
CA GLU A 120 -16.30 -4.25 9.94
C GLU A 120 -17.53 -3.48 10.42
N THR A 121 -17.82 -2.31 9.82
CA THR A 121 -18.80 -1.37 10.36
C THR A 121 -20.15 -1.42 9.65
N LYS A 122 -20.15 -1.80 8.37
CA LYS A 122 -21.30 -1.76 7.45
C LYS A 122 -21.91 -0.36 7.29
N GLU A 123 -21.12 0.69 7.52
CA GLU A 123 -21.53 2.07 7.32
C GLU A 123 -21.68 2.35 5.81
N GLU A 124 -22.92 2.49 5.31
CA GLU A 124 -23.24 2.57 3.87
C GLU A 124 -22.52 3.70 3.14
N GLN A 125 -22.33 4.85 3.80
CA GLN A 125 -21.63 6.00 3.21
C GLN A 125 -20.21 5.67 2.72
N LEU A 126 -19.53 4.70 3.36
CA LEU A 126 -18.18 4.27 2.96
C LEU A 126 -18.18 3.62 1.58
N VAL A 127 -19.15 2.75 1.29
CA VAL A 127 -19.31 2.13 -0.04
C VAL A 127 -19.81 3.13 -1.06
N GLU A 128 -20.72 4.04 -0.69
CA GLU A 128 -21.22 5.07 -1.59
C GLU A 128 -20.06 5.94 -2.12
N ILE A 129 -19.23 6.49 -1.22
CA ILE A 129 -18.11 7.34 -1.64
C ILE A 129 -17.04 6.52 -2.36
N ALA A 130 -16.75 5.29 -1.91
CA ALA A 130 -15.83 4.38 -2.59
C ALA A 130 -16.26 4.11 -4.04
N SER A 131 -17.55 3.83 -4.28
CA SER A 131 -18.11 3.62 -5.63
C SER A 131 -18.00 4.87 -6.49
N ARG A 132 -18.36 6.03 -5.95
CA ARG A 132 -18.28 7.33 -6.68
C ARG A 132 -16.82 7.63 -7.05
N ALA A 133 -15.88 7.42 -6.14
CA ALA A 133 -14.46 7.60 -6.40
C ALA A 133 -13.93 6.61 -7.45
N ALA A 134 -14.36 5.33 -7.39
CA ALA A 134 -13.99 4.32 -8.36
C ALA A 134 -14.44 4.67 -9.78
N HIS A 135 -15.69 5.13 -9.95
CA HIS A 135 -16.17 5.65 -11.23
C HIS A 135 -15.43 6.91 -11.68
N GLY A 136 -15.09 7.81 -10.73
CA GLY A 136 -14.25 8.98 -10.99
C GLY A 136 -12.89 8.58 -11.55
N MET A 137 -12.26 7.53 -10.98
CA MET A 137 -10.98 7.01 -11.49
C MET A 137 -11.09 6.52 -12.93
N VAL A 138 -12.11 5.74 -13.27
CA VAL A 138 -12.33 5.26 -14.66
C VAL A 138 -12.53 6.44 -15.60
N LYS A 139 -13.38 7.40 -15.24
CA LYS A 139 -13.74 8.53 -16.08
C LYS A 139 -12.59 9.49 -16.35
N ASP A 140 -11.85 9.84 -15.28
CA ASP A 140 -10.93 10.99 -15.31
C ASP A 140 -9.50 10.61 -15.68
N PHE A 141 -9.08 9.38 -15.34
CA PHE A 141 -7.69 8.96 -15.56
C PHE A 141 -7.48 8.12 -16.82
N HIS A 142 -8.54 7.54 -17.42
CA HIS A 142 -8.41 6.68 -18.60
C HIS A 142 -8.05 7.49 -19.85
N THR A 143 -7.06 7.01 -20.64
CA THR A 143 -6.58 7.67 -21.86
C THR A 143 -7.14 7.05 -23.15
N GLY A 144 -7.86 5.93 -23.04
CA GLY A 144 -8.25 5.08 -24.17
C GLY A 144 -7.34 3.87 -24.36
N THR A 145 -6.11 3.90 -23.85
CA THR A 145 -5.13 2.79 -23.94
C THR A 145 -4.42 2.48 -22.62
N ASP A 146 -4.34 3.43 -21.73
CA ASP A 146 -3.69 3.34 -20.41
C ASP A 146 -4.33 4.34 -19.45
N TYR A 147 -3.64 4.67 -18.34
CA TYR A 147 -4.18 5.57 -17.31
C TYR A 147 -3.17 6.64 -16.94
N HIS A 148 -3.61 7.90 -16.89
CA HIS A 148 -2.81 9.00 -16.37
C HIS A 148 -2.40 8.71 -14.92
N PRO A 149 -1.12 8.84 -14.54
CA PRO A 149 -0.72 8.67 -13.15
C PRO A 149 -1.21 9.79 -12.23
N ILE A 150 -1.26 11.02 -12.74
CA ILE A 150 -1.49 12.24 -11.96
C ILE A 150 -2.33 13.23 -12.78
N LEU A 151 -3.32 13.81 -12.12
CA LEU A 151 -4.12 14.92 -12.64
C LEU A 151 -3.91 16.16 -11.78
N GLN A 152 -3.83 17.32 -12.41
CA GLN A 152 -3.83 18.61 -11.74
C GLN A 152 -5.27 19.06 -11.46
N LEU A 153 -5.56 19.43 -10.21
CA LEU A 153 -6.87 19.91 -9.82
C LEU A 153 -6.91 21.45 -9.84
N PRO A 154 -8.07 22.08 -10.05
CA PRO A 154 -9.39 21.46 -10.20
C PRO A 154 -9.73 21.01 -11.63
N GLY A 155 -8.97 21.42 -12.65
CA GLY A 155 -9.29 21.19 -14.07
C GLY A 155 -9.13 19.74 -14.52
N LYS A 156 -8.43 18.90 -13.75
CA LYS A 156 -8.13 17.50 -14.07
C LYS A 156 -7.27 17.30 -15.31
N GLU A 157 -6.42 18.29 -15.63
CA GLU A 157 -5.46 18.17 -16.70
C GLU A 157 -4.37 17.16 -16.31
N PRO A 158 -4.01 16.23 -17.24
CA PRO A 158 -2.93 15.30 -17.00
C PRO A 158 -1.59 16.03 -16.84
N LEU A 159 -0.80 15.62 -15.82
CA LEU A 159 0.57 16.08 -15.73
C LEU A 159 1.46 15.38 -16.75
N GLU A 160 2.51 16.08 -17.18
CA GLU A 160 3.51 15.54 -18.09
C GLU A 160 4.15 14.27 -17.50
N ARG A 161 4.21 13.22 -18.34
CA ARG A 161 4.89 11.97 -17.99
C ARG A 161 6.40 12.16 -18.05
N THR A 162 7.10 11.61 -17.08
CA THR A 162 8.57 11.68 -16.99
C THR A 162 9.15 10.26 -16.86
N GLY A 163 10.47 10.13 -16.85
CA GLY A 163 11.14 8.86 -16.59
C GLY A 163 11.02 8.35 -15.13
N GLN A 164 10.41 9.12 -14.22
CA GLN A 164 10.12 8.69 -12.86
C GLN A 164 8.94 7.70 -12.89
N TRP A 165 9.10 6.55 -12.22
CA TRP A 165 8.09 5.49 -12.26
C TRP A 165 6.69 5.95 -11.84
N SER A 166 6.58 6.81 -10.81
CA SER A 166 5.31 7.33 -10.31
C SER A 166 4.63 8.36 -11.23
N ARG A 167 5.32 8.83 -12.28
CA ARG A 167 4.82 9.74 -13.31
C ARG A 167 4.67 9.09 -14.69
N THR A 168 4.76 7.78 -14.74
CA THR A 168 4.63 7.00 -15.98
C THR A 168 3.58 5.92 -15.78
N SER A 169 2.69 5.76 -16.74
CA SER A 169 1.73 4.65 -16.72
C SER A 169 2.45 3.32 -16.84
N SER A 170 2.14 2.35 -15.97
CA SER A 170 2.76 1.02 -15.99
C SER A 170 2.05 0.03 -15.09
N CYS A 171 2.56 -1.19 -15.06
CA CYS A 171 2.00 -2.35 -14.34
C CYS A 171 1.67 -2.11 -12.85
N TYR A 172 2.41 -1.22 -12.16
CA TYR A 172 2.18 -0.94 -10.72
C TYR A 172 0.79 -0.37 -10.42
N GLN A 173 0.16 0.29 -11.40
CA GLN A 173 -1.17 0.87 -11.23
C GLN A 173 -2.25 -0.18 -10.97
N LEU A 174 -1.97 -1.46 -11.28
CA LEU A 174 -2.87 -2.57 -11.02
C LEU A 174 -3.23 -2.72 -9.53
N LYS A 175 -2.34 -2.34 -8.59
CA LYS A 175 -2.67 -2.29 -7.15
C LYS A 175 -3.86 -1.39 -6.88
N SER A 176 -3.91 -0.23 -7.51
CA SER A 176 -5.04 0.69 -7.38
C SER A 176 -6.27 0.19 -8.12
N GLY A 177 -6.09 -0.55 -9.23
CA GLY A 177 -7.16 -1.24 -9.93
C GLY A 177 -7.91 -2.26 -9.07
N LEU A 178 -7.29 -2.81 -8.01
CA LEU A 178 -8.00 -3.64 -7.03
C LEU A 178 -9.20 -2.94 -6.40
N ALA A 179 -9.19 -1.62 -6.31
CA ALA A 179 -10.33 -0.85 -5.82
C ALA A 179 -11.59 -1.07 -6.69
N TRP A 180 -11.42 -1.18 -8.00
CA TRP A 180 -12.52 -1.47 -8.92
C TRP A 180 -13.07 -2.88 -8.72
N HIS A 181 -12.18 -3.86 -8.63
CA HIS A 181 -12.54 -5.25 -8.33
C HIS A 181 -13.28 -5.37 -6.98
N ASP A 182 -12.73 -4.78 -5.92
CA ASP A 182 -13.32 -4.84 -4.57
C ASP A 182 -14.71 -4.15 -4.53
N VAL A 183 -14.88 -2.99 -5.20
CA VAL A 183 -16.19 -2.33 -5.31
C VAL A 183 -17.16 -3.19 -6.12
N ALA A 184 -16.71 -3.75 -7.25
CA ALA A 184 -17.54 -4.62 -8.09
C ALA A 184 -18.03 -5.87 -7.35
N GLU A 185 -17.18 -6.52 -6.56
CA GLU A 185 -17.56 -7.66 -5.72
C GLU A 185 -18.64 -7.28 -4.69
N ILE A 186 -18.59 -6.08 -4.12
CA ILE A 186 -19.54 -5.63 -3.11
C ILE A 186 -20.86 -5.18 -3.72
N THR A 187 -20.81 -4.49 -4.86
CA THR A 187 -21.99 -3.81 -5.43
C THR A 187 -22.60 -4.53 -6.64
N GLY A 188 -21.89 -5.47 -7.25
CA GLY A 188 -22.28 -6.12 -8.49
C GLY A 188 -22.04 -5.23 -9.73
N ASP A 189 -21.19 -4.21 -9.65
CA ASP A 189 -20.93 -3.26 -10.75
C ASP A 189 -20.02 -3.88 -11.83
N ALA A 190 -20.64 -4.37 -12.91
CA ALA A 190 -19.94 -5.00 -14.02
C ALA A 190 -19.01 -4.03 -14.80
N ALA A 191 -19.26 -2.71 -14.76
CA ALA A 191 -18.42 -1.74 -15.46
C ALA A 191 -17.07 -1.56 -14.71
N LEU A 192 -17.07 -1.57 -13.39
CA LEU A 192 -15.85 -1.52 -12.59
C LEU A 192 -15.05 -2.81 -12.71
N GLU A 193 -15.72 -3.98 -12.74
CA GLU A 193 -15.03 -5.26 -13.01
C GLU A 193 -14.38 -5.26 -14.41
N ALA A 194 -15.06 -4.75 -15.43
CA ALA A 194 -14.50 -4.63 -16.77
C ALA A 194 -13.27 -3.71 -16.80
N ALA A 195 -13.30 -2.58 -16.09
CA ALA A 195 -12.15 -1.68 -15.96
C ALA A 195 -10.96 -2.35 -15.26
N TYR A 196 -11.21 -3.14 -14.21
CA TYR A 196 -10.16 -3.92 -13.57
C TYR A 196 -9.53 -4.94 -14.54
N LEU A 197 -10.34 -5.68 -15.30
CA LEU A 197 -9.84 -6.67 -16.28
C LEU A 197 -9.03 -6.02 -17.41
N GLU A 198 -9.43 -4.83 -17.86
CA GLU A 198 -8.65 -4.04 -18.82
C GLU A 198 -7.28 -3.63 -18.23
N MET A 199 -7.26 -3.16 -16.97
CA MET A 199 -6.03 -2.83 -16.27
C MET A 199 -5.13 -4.08 -16.07
N VAL A 200 -5.70 -5.26 -15.81
CA VAL A 200 -4.95 -6.53 -15.76
C VAL A 200 -4.25 -6.80 -17.10
N ALA A 201 -4.97 -6.69 -18.22
CA ALA A 201 -4.38 -6.91 -19.54
C ALA A 201 -3.24 -5.90 -19.84
N PHE A 202 -3.45 -4.63 -19.53
CA PHE A 202 -2.43 -3.59 -19.65
C PHE A 202 -1.20 -3.89 -18.75
N ALA A 203 -1.42 -4.23 -17.50
CA ALA A 203 -0.33 -4.50 -16.53
C ALA A 203 0.49 -5.73 -16.95
N VAL A 204 -0.15 -6.82 -17.39
CA VAL A 204 0.52 -8.02 -17.89
C VAL A 204 1.33 -7.70 -19.15
N SER A 205 0.86 -6.82 -20.03
CA SER A 205 1.60 -6.44 -21.23
C SER A 205 2.80 -5.53 -20.98
N THR A 206 2.83 -4.81 -19.84
CA THR A 206 3.83 -3.75 -19.55
C THR A 206 4.79 -4.08 -18.40
N HIS A 207 4.66 -5.24 -17.73
CA HIS A 207 5.49 -5.54 -16.55
C HIS A 207 6.93 -5.94 -16.90
N HIS A 208 7.17 -6.50 -18.10
CA HIS A 208 8.50 -6.97 -18.48
C HIS A 208 9.55 -5.85 -18.43
N GLY A 209 10.69 -6.14 -17.81
CA GLY A 209 11.82 -5.19 -17.71
C GLY A 209 11.53 -3.97 -16.82
N PHE A 210 10.45 -3.97 -16.05
CA PHE A 210 10.12 -2.82 -15.20
C PHE A 210 11.22 -2.47 -14.17
N PRO A 211 11.85 -3.43 -13.46
CA PRO A 211 12.96 -3.13 -12.56
C PRO A 211 14.22 -2.65 -13.31
N GLU A 212 14.51 -3.22 -14.47
CA GLU A 212 15.70 -2.94 -15.28
C GLU A 212 15.69 -1.53 -15.88
N GLY A 213 14.54 -0.90 -16.04
CA GLY A 213 14.41 0.48 -16.51
C GLY A 213 14.99 1.54 -15.55
N ALA A 214 15.69 1.12 -14.48
CA ALA A 214 16.35 1.99 -13.52
C ALA A 214 17.81 2.24 -13.91
N ALA A 215 18.27 3.52 -13.77
CA ALA A 215 19.62 3.93 -14.12
C ALA A 215 20.71 3.40 -13.17
N ASP A 216 20.37 3.13 -11.92
CA ASP A 216 21.28 2.70 -10.86
C ASP A 216 20.62 1.72 -9.87
N SER A 217 21.44 1.17 -8.96
CA SER A 217 20.99 0.20 -7.96
C SER A 217 19.96 0.76 -6.98
N TYR A 218 20.06 2.04 -6.59
CA TYR A 218 19.12 2.68 -5.68
C TYR A 218 17.75 2.85 -6.32
N ARG A 219 17.73 3.37 -7.56
CA ARG A 219 16.48 3.50 -8.33
C ARG A 219 15.88 2.15 -8.68
N ARG A 220 16.71 1.10 -8.83
CA ARG A 220 16.23 -0.26 -9.04
C ARG A 220 15.54 -0.79 -7.78
N MET A 221 16.12 -0.61 -6.59
CA MET A 221 15.45 -0.96 -5.33
C MET A 221 14.13 -0.19 -5.17
N ASP A 222 14.11 1.10 -5.51
CA ASP A 222 12.86 1.88 -5.48
C ASP A 222 11.80 1.34 -6.45
N ARG A 223 12.20 0.79 -7.60
CA ARG A 223 11.27 0.16 -8.54
C ARG A 223 10.76 -1.22 -8.10
N LEU A 224 11.47 -1.92 -7.22
CA LEU A 224 10.95 -3.19 -6.68
C LEU A 224 9.66 -2.99 -5.88
N HIS A 225 9.53 -1.88 -5.15
CA HIS A 225 8.31 -1.55 -4.42
C HIS A 225 7.07 -1.46 -5.34
N PRO A 226 7.01 -0.61 -6.38
CA PRO A 226 5.91 -0.61 -7.32
C PRO A 226 5.79 -1.90 -8.15
N TYR A 227 6.86 -2.66 -8.34
CA TYR A 227 6.75 -3.97 -8.99
C TYR A 227 6.07 -5.01 -8.09
N CYS A 228 6.22 -4.91 -6.78
CA CYS A 228 5.41 -5.69 -5.84
C CYS A 228 3.93 -5.26 -5.87
N TYR A 229 3.60 -4.01 -6.16
CA TYR A 229 2.22 -3.59 -6.37
C TYR A 229 1.56 -4.31 -7.57
N PHE A 230 2.32 -4.57 -8.63
CA PHE A 230 1.84 -5.41 -9.72
C PHE A 230 1.50 -6.83 -9.23
N LEU A 231 2.37 -7.46 -8.42
CA LEU A 231 2.09 -8.78 -7.84
C LEU A 231 0.81 -8.77 -7.00
N GLU A 232 0.69 -7.80 -6.08
CA GLU A 232 -0.49 -7.68 -5.23
C GLU A 232 -1.78 -7.46 -6.05
N GLY A 233 -1.71 -6.60 -7.06
CA GLY A 233 -2.83 -6.30 -7.94
C GLY A 233 -3.27 -7.48 -8.81
N LEU A 234 -2.34 -8.39 -9.15
CA LEU A 234 -2.61 -9.54 -10.00
C LEU A 234 -3.20 -10.75 -9.25
N THR A 235 -3.16 -10.71 -7.90
CA THR A 235 -3.53 -11.83 -7.05
C THR A 235 -4.93 -12.42 -7.33
N PRO A 236 -6.01 -11.64 -7.56
CA PRO A 236 -7.33 -12.20 -7.89
C PRO A 236 -7.35 -13.05 -9.18
N MET A 237 -6.43 -12.77 -10.10
CA MET A 237 -6.38 -13.37 -11.43
C MET A 237 -5.44 -14.59 -11.54
N LEU A 238 -4.90 -15.09 -10.44
CA LEU A 238 -3.94 -16.20 -10.45
C LEU A 238 -4.51 -17.53 -10.98
N HIS A 239 -5.82 -17.63 -11.10
CA HIS A 239 -6.49 -18.75 -11.78
C HIS A 239 -6.30 -18.74 -13.31
N ARG A 240 -5.90 -17.62 -13.92
CA ARG A 240 -5.59 -17.47 -15.34
C ARG A 240 -4.12 -17.80 -15.58
N ALA A 241 -3.82 -18.59 -16.60
CA ALA A 241 -2.45 -19.04 -16.90
C ALA A 241 -1.49 -17.89 -17.22
N ASP A 242 -1.93 -16.90 -18.03
CA ASP A 242 -1.15 -15.71 -18.38
C ASP A 242 -0.78 -14.87 -17.15
N CYS A 243 -1.72 -14.70 -16.23
CA CYS A 243 -1.52 -13.98 -14.98
C CYS A 243 -0.61 -14.75 -14.00
N ALA A 244 -0.79 -16.07 -13.89
CA ALA A 244 0.06 -16.92 -13.07
C ALA A 244 1.52 -16.93 -13.58
N ASP A 245 1.73 -16.94 -14.91
CA ASP A 245 3.07 -16.87 -15.50
C ASP A 245 3.73 -15.51 -15.25
N ALA A 246 3.02 -14.41 -15.48
CA ALA A 246 3.49 -13.07 -15.18
C ALA A 246 3.85 -12.91 -13.69
N TYR A 247 3.01 -13.43 -12.80
CA TYR A 247 3.24 -13.42 -11.35
C TYR A 247 4.50 -14.18 -10.97
N ARG A 248 4.71 -15.38 -11.52
CA ARG A 248 5.89 -16.21 -11.27
C ARG A 248 7.18 -15.49 -11.70
N ILE A 249 7.17 -14.89 -12.90
CA ILE A 249 8.30 -14.12 -13.42
C ILE A 249 8.61 -12.94 -12.48
N ALA A 250 7.62 -12.11 -12.18
CA ALA A 250 7.80 -10.93 -11.36
C ALA A 250 8.26 -11.26 -9.93
N GLN A 251 7.68 -12.30 -9.30
CA GLN A 251 8.10 -12.73 -7.96
C GLN A 251 9.56 -13.18 -7.95
N ALA A 252 9.99 -13.93 -8.96
CA ALA A 252 11.38 -14.38 -9.08
C ALA A 252 12.35 -13.20 -9.31
N GLU A 253 11.98 -12.23 -10.13
CA GLU A 253 12.77 -11.01 -10.37
C GLU A 253 12.90 -10.16 -9.12
N VAL A 254 11.80 -9.91 -8.39
CA VAL A 254 11.84 -9.17 -7.12
C VAL A 254 12.77 -9.89 -6.13
N ALA A 255 12.62 -11.20 -5.95
CA ALA A 255 13.44 -11.99 -5.02
C ALA A 255 14.93 -11.97 -5.39
N ARG A 256 15.25 -12.03 -6.69
CA ARG A 256 16.63 -11.95 -7.19
C ARG A 256 17.24 -10.58 -6.90
N HIS A 257 16.59 -9.52 -7.38
CA HIS A 257 17.09 -8.15 -7.21
C HIS A 257 17.16 -7.73 -5.74
N LEU A 258 16.18 -8.12 -4.92
CA LEU A 258 16.21 -7.82 -3.49
C LEU A 258 17.48 -8.38 -2.84
N ARG A 259 17.85 -9.64 -3.12
CA ARG A 259 19.09 -10.26 -2.59
C ARG A 259 20.34 -9.55 -3.10
N GLU A 260 20.38 -9.19 -4.37
CA GLU A 260 21.54 -8.52 -4.98
C GLU A 260 21.76 -7.10 -4.42
N LEU A 261 20.69 -6.36 -4.15
CA LEU A 261 20.74 -4.95 -3.78
C LEU A 261 20.76 -4.70 -2.27
N ALA A 262 20.23 -5.63 -1.46
CA ALA A 262 20.10 -5.48 -0.02
C ALA A 262 21.38 -5.09 0.74
N PRO A 263 22.60 -5.53 0.35
CA PRO A 263 23.82 -5.09 1.00
C PRO A 263 24.09 -3.59 0.93
N SER A 264 23.67 -2.93 -0.18
CA SER A 264 23.88 -1.48 -0.37
C SER A 264 22.67 -0.65 0.05
N PHE A 265 21.50 -1.06 -0.41
CA PHE A 265 20.24 -0.40 -0.08
C PHE A 265 19.10 -1.40 -0.07
N VAL A 266 18.28 -1.34 0.97
CA VAL A 266 17.08 -2.17 1.08
C VAL A 266 15.94 -1.39 1.74
N ARG A 267 14.72 -1.64 1.26
CA ARG A 267 13.47 -1.08 1.79
C ARG A 267 12.71 -2.17 2.56
N ALA A 268 12.19 -1.80 3.73
CA ALA A 268 11.40 -2.70 4.57
C ALA A 268 10.09 -3.15 3.86
N ASP A 269 9.45 -2.23 3.14
CA ASP A 269 8.21 -2.49 2.42
C ASP A 269 8.38 -3.53 1.29
N VAL A 270 9.55 -3.58 0.62
CA VAL A 270 9.82 -4.60 -0.42
C VAL A 270 9.88 -6.00 0.17
N TYR A 271 10.55 -6.19 1.34
CA TYR A 271 10.51 -7.47 2.05
C TYR A 271 9.08 -7.88 2.42
N ALA A 272 8.32 -6.93 2.98
CA ALA A 272 6.94 -7.19 3.41
C ALA A 272 6.04 -7.59 2.23
N GLN A 273 6.12 -6.85 1.13
CA GLN A 273 5.33 -7.13 -0.07
C GLN A 273 5.70 -8.46 -0.72
N LEU A 274 6.99 -8.76 -0.85
CA LEU A 274 7.44 -10.05 -1.40
C LEU A 274 6.94 -11.22 -0.56
N LEU A 275 7.02 -11.11 0.78
CA LEU A 275 6.54 -12.14 1.69
C LEU A 275 5.03 -12.36 1.56
N ARG A 276 4.24 -11.28 1.47
CA ARG A 276 2.79 -11.35 1.20
C ARG A 276 2.51 -12.00 -0.16
N ALA A 277 3.25 -11.59 -1.20
CA ALA A 277 3.13 -12.17 -2.53
C ALA A 277 3.42 -13.68 -2.55
N ARG A 278 4.44 -14.15 -1.81
CA ARG A 278 4.70 -15.59 -1.69
C ARG A 278 3.52 -16.34 -1.07
N ILE A 279 2.91 -15.77 -0.03
CA ILE A 279 1.81 -16.41 0.70
C ILE A 279 0.53 -16.44 -0.13
N TYR A 280 0.15 -15.32 -0.75
CA TYR A 280 -1.04 -15.28 -1.63
C TYR A 280 -0.85 -16.10 -2.90
N GLY A 281 0.36 -16.16 -3.43
CA GLY A 281 0.71 -16.97 -4.60
C GLY A 281 0.90 -18.47 -4.32
N ALA A 282 0.79 -18.93 -3.08
CA ALA A 282 1.10 -20.31 -2.67
C ALA A 282 0.30 -21.38 -3.42
N GLY A 283 -0.88 -21.05 -3.93
CA GLY A 283 -1.71 -21.95 -4.73
C GLY A 283 -1.17 -22.21 -6.14
N VAL A 284 -0.33 -21.33 -6.69
CA VAL A 284 0.23 -21.42 -8.05
C VAL A 284 1.75 -21.55 -8.08
N ILE A 285 2.44 -21.10 -7.01
CA ILE A 285 3.89 -21.19 -6.86
C ILE A 285 4.20 -21.77 -5.48
N PRO A 286 4.86 -22.92 -5.41
CA PRO A 286 5.30 -23.46 -4.12
C PRO A 286 6.17 -22.45 -3.37
N VAL A 287 5.82 -22.20 -2.10
CA VAL A 287 6.57 -21.25 -1.27
C VAL A 287 7.93 -21.83 -0.90
N ASP A 288 9.00 -21.14 -1.31
CA ASP A 288 10.33 -21.37 -0.78
C ASP A 288 10.36 -20.92 0.68
N ARG A 289 10.17 -21.88 1.59
CA ARG A 289 10.06 -21.62 3.04
C ARG A 289 11.35 -21.10 3.65
N ALA A 290 12.52 -21.48 3.11
CA ALA A 290 13.80 -20.99 3.59
C ALA A 290 13.97 -19.50 3.23
N ALA A 291 13.77 -19.16 1.95
CA ALA A 291 13.83 -17.77 1.51
C ALA A 291 12.78 -16.87 2.22
N ALA A 292 11.56 -17.36 2.41
CA ALA A 292 10.53 -16.63 3.12
C ALA A 292 10.87 -16.41 4.61
N ALA A 293 11.50 -17.38 5.27
CA ALA A 293 11.97 -17.24 6.64
C ALA A 293 13.11 -16.21 6.76
N ASP A 294 14.05 -16.20 5.82
CA ASP A 294 15.13 -15.21 5.76
C ASP A 294 14.58 -13.80 5.51
N GLU A 295 13.62 -13.66 4.59
CA GLU A 295 12.93 -12.41 4.31
C GLU A 295 12.16 -11.89 5.52
N ALA A 296 11.45 -12.76 6.25
CA ALA A 296 10.75 -12.41 7.48
C ALA A 296 11.71 -11.99 8.60
N ALA A 297 12.83 -12.68 8.76
CA ALA A 297 13.86 -12.33 9.73
C ALA A 297 14.49 -10.97 9.42
N ALA A 298 14.85 -10.72 8.15
CA ALA A 298 15.39 -9.45 7.70
C ALA A 298 14.38 -8.30 7.87
N LEU A 299 13.09 -8.53 7.59
CA LEU A 299 12.02 -7.56 7.80
C LEU A 299 11.88 -7.17 9.27
N ALA A 300 11.96 -8.13 10.19
CA ALA A 300 11.83 -7.89 11.62
C ALA A 300 12.92 -6.94 12.18
N GLU A 301 14.10 -6.87 11.54
CA GLU A 301 15.18 -5.96 11.94
C GLU A 301 14.85 -4.47 11.77
N PHE A 302 13.84 -4.14 10.97
CA PHE A 302 13.41 -2.75 10.75
C PHE A 302 12.46 -2.23 11.83
N GLN A 303 11.97 -3.10 12.74
CA GLN A 303 11.19 -2.65 13.90
C GLN A 303 12.08 -1.93 14.89
N THR A 304 11.75 -0.69 15.19
CA THR A 304 12.52 0.15 16.11
C THR A 304 12.29 -0.22 17.57
N ALA A 305 13.31 0.03 18.39
CA ALA A 305 13.25 -0.02 19.84
C ALA A 305 13.76 1.32 20.39
N SER A 306 12.92 2.03 21.16
CA SER A 306 13.23 3.35 21.66
C SER A 306 12.41 3.67 22.92
N ASP A 307 12.91 4.57 23.76
CA ASP A 307 12.12 5.17 24.84
C ASP A 307 11.17 6.27 24.34
N ASP A 308 11.34 6.74 23.10
CA ASP A 308 10.45 7.71 22.46
C ASP A 308 9.26 6.98 21.81
N PRO A 309 8.01 7.17 22.31
CA PRO A 309 6.83 6.51 21.77
C PRO A 309 6.55 6.84 20.30
N ARG A 310 7.09 7.96 19.78
CA ARG A 310 6.97 8.33 18.36
C ARG A 310 7.79 7.42 17.43
N ILE A 311 8.72 6.66 18.01
CA ILE A 311 9.64 5.75 17.32
C ILE A 311 9.36 4.29 17.71
N ASP A 312 9.17 4.01 19.02
CA ASP A 312 9.11 2.66 19.56
C ASP A 312 8.04 1.79 18.92
N GLY A 313 8.48 0.68 18.32
CA GLY A 313 7.60 -0.33 17.72
C GLY A 313 7.22 -0.06 16.26
N GLY A 314 7.42 1.16 15.75
CA GLY A 314 7.24 1.44 14.33
C GLY A 314 8.35 0.82 13.47
N PHE A 315 8.14 0.76 12.17
CA PHE A 315 9.15 0.29 11.22
C PHE A 315 9.74 1.47 10.45
N VAL A 316 11.07 1.50 10.37
CA VAL A 316 11.76 2.47 9.53
C VAL A 316 11.66 2.07 8.06
N PHE A 317 11.75 3.07 7.19
CA PHE A 317 11.61 2.93 5.75
C PHE A 317 12.58 1.92 5.13
N GLY A 318 13.84 1.91 5.60
CA GLY A 318 14.86 1.05 5.00
C GLY A 318 16.23 1.22 5.64
N ARG A 319 17.22 0.57 5.02
CA ARG A 319 18.63 0.62 5.42
C ARG A 319 19.49 0.91 4.19
N ARG A 320 20.40 1.88 4.30
CA ARG A 320 21.34 2.27 3.25
C ARG A 320 22.75 2.23 3.81
N ASP A 321 23.65 1.51 3.13
CA ASP A 321 25.05 1.37 3.54
C ASP A 321 25.21 0.99 5.02
N GLY A 322 24.38 0.06 5.49
CA GLY A 322 24.33 -0.42 6.86
C GLY A 322 23.59 0.47 7.86
N GLN A 323 23.19 1.70 7.49
CA GLN A 323 22.50 2.64 8.37
C GLN A 323 20.99 2.64 8.16
N LEU A 324 20.22 2.54 9.24
CA LEU A 324 18.77 2.65 9.22
C LEU A 324 18.33 4.08 8.86
N SER A 325 17.28 4.19 8.05
CA SER A 325 16.63 5.47 7.77
C SER A 325 16.10 6.11 9.06
N PRO A 326 16.20 7.43 9.23
CA PRO A 326 15.62 8.14 10.37
C PRO A 326 14.08 8.29 10.27
N HIS A 327 13.47 7.76 9.24
CA HIS A 327 12.03 7.91 8.99
C HIS A 327 11.26 6.68 9.48
N VAL A 328 10.45 6.85 10.51
CA VAL A 328 9.46 5.84 10.92
C VAL A 328 8.21 6.06 10.09
N ASN A 329 7.77 5.01 9.39
CA ASN A 329 6.83 5.13 8.30
C ASN A 329 5.57 4.28 8.55
N PRO A 330 4.35 4.86 8.48
CA PRO A 330 3.09 4.12 8.65
C PRO A 330 2.92 2.97 7.65
N VAL A 331 3.28 3.19 6.39
CA VAL A 331 3.15 2.14 5.35
C VAL A 331 4.12 0.99 5.62
N SER A 332 5.40 1.30 5.92
CA SER A 332 6.37 0.27 6.27
C SER A 332 5.92 -0.53 7.50
N THR A 333 5.34 0.15 8.51
CA THR A 333 4.81 -0.50 9.71
C THR A 333 3.60 -1.38 9.38
N ALA A 334 2.63 -0.87 8.61
CA ALA A 334 1.43 -1.61 8.21
C ALA A 334 1.77 -2.86 7.38
N PHE A 335 2.63 -2.68 6.37
CA PHE A 335 3.04 -3.79 5.50
C PHE A 335 3.83 -4.86 6.26
N ALA A 336 4.77 -4.43 7.12
CA ALA A 336 5.58 -5.35 7.90
C ALA A 336 4.74 -6.15 8.89
N LEU A 337 3.86 -5.50 9.66
CA LEU A 337 3.01 -6.21 10.62
C LEU A 337 2.10 -7.24 9.91
N GLN A 338 1.47 -6.85 8.79
CA GLN A 338 0.61 -7.79 8.06
C GLN A 338 1.41 -8.97 7.50
N ALA A 339 2.56 -8.70 6.87
CA ALA A 339 3.40 -9.73 6.28
C ALA A 339 3.93 -10.73 7.33
N LEU A 340 4.40 -10.23 8.48
CA LEU A 340 4.94 -11.07 9.54
C LEU A 340 3.85 -11.92 10.23
N GLU A 341 2.65 -11.36 10.44
CA GLU A 341 1.54 -12.13 10.98
C GLU A 341 0.99 -13.16 9.96
N MET A 342 0.93 -12.81 8.68
CA MET A 342 0.60 -13.76 7.62
C MET A 342 1.63 -14.89 7.55
N TRP A 343 2.93 -14.60 7.69
CA TRP A 343 3.98 -15.62 7.72
C TRP A 343 3.82 -16.56 8.90
N ARG A 344 3.57 -16.04 10.11
CA ARG A 344 3.27 -16.85 11.29
C ARG A 344 2.06 -17.76 11.08
N GLY A 345 0.97 -17.19 10.51
CA GLY A 345 -0.23 -17.93 10.16
C GLY A 345 0.06 -19.05 9.15
N PHE A 346 0.79 -18.74 8.08
CA PHE A 346 1.16 -19.69 7.04
C PHE A 346 1.99 -20.87 7.57
N GLN A 347 2.93 -20.59 8.49
CA GLN A 347 3.71 -21.64 9.17
C GLN A 347 2.82 -22.57 10.02
N SER A 348 1.71 -22.04 10.54
CA SER A 348 0.71 -22.77 11.34
C SER A 348 -0.44 -23.35 10.51
N GLY A 349 -0.38 -23.26 9.17
CA GLY A 349 -1.43 -23.75 8.29
C GLY A 349 -2.69 -22.86 8.21
N ILE A 350 -2.62 -21.60 8.67
CA ILE A 350 -3.70 -20.64 8.59
C ILE A 350 -3.65 -19.94 7.23
N ALA A 351 -4.80 -19.87 6.55
CA ALA A 351 -4.93 -19.16 5.28
C ALA A 351 -4.72 -17.64 5.46
N PRO A 352 -4.20 -16.94 4.43
CA PRO A 352 -4.11 -15.48 4.45
C PRO A 352 -5.51 -14.83 4.57
N PRO A 353 -5.59 -13.58 5.03
CA PRO A 353 -6.85 -12.83 5.02
C PRO A 353 -7.40 -12.69 3.59
N CYS A 354 -8.70 -12.37 3.45
CA CYS A 354 -9.28 -12.09 2.13
C CYS A 354 -8.57 -10.89 1.47
N LEU A 355 -8.60 -10.86 0.14
CA LEU A 355 -7.84 -9.86 -0.65
C LEU A 355 -8.27 -8.41 -0.37
N GLN A 356 -9.53 -8.18 -0.02
CA GLN A 356 -10.02 -6.85 0.36
C GLN A 356 -9.30 -6.28 1.60
N LEU A 357 -8.66 -7.15 2.41
CA LEU A 357 -7.86 -6.77 3.57
C LEU A 357 -6.35 -6.72 3.31
N LEU A 358 -5.89 -6.99 2.10
CA LEU A 358 -4.50 -6.77 1.73
C LEU A 358 -4.20 -5.26 1.74
N ILE A 359 -3.35 -4.83 2.67
CA ILE A 359 -2.96 -3.43 2.87
C ILE A 359 -2.13 -2.93 1.69
#